data_802052a24c0e42427f8b5e4c8e1081aa
#
_entry.id   802052a24c0e42427f8b5e4c8e1081aa
#
_cell.length_a   1.000
_cell.length_b   1.000
_cell.length_c   1.000
_cell.angle_alpha   90.00
_cell.angle_beta   90.00
_cell.angle_gamma   90.00
#
_symmetry.space_group_name_H-M   'P 1'
#
loop_
_entity.id
_entity.type
_entity.pdbx_description
1 polymer ?
#
loop_
_entity_poly.entity_id
_entity_poly.type
_entity_poly.pdbx_seq_one_letter_code
_entity_poly.pdbx_strand_id
1 'polypeptide(L)'
;MSFLKNYGATLLLLLGLVAGGVVGALWSETATALRPVGTLFLNLVFVLVVPLVFFSVARSMIVMRGSGVIGKVLGIALCVFLFMGLVSGVLSYGLMSIWNPFTALEGRGGTAAGFMGEGMNWGDALVGAVSVNDFPLLFSREHLLPLIVFSALVGLAVAALGQKATVISRFIHEGEAVVMKMMGMVMKLAPIGIGCYFADTIGQLGSSIVGDYLEIFLVVCVACAVVYFIVNTLYAVFCKLPPGKFWREMIAPSVTAVGTCSSAACMGVVMDSAKKLGVSEKISDGVVPLGTNLHKDGSVITSVAKVLFAIYFYGLMPESSAFGTAALVIGLAILESIVVGAIPVGGMTGEILICAVLGLDPSFAATLLIIGTICDIPATLLNVSGNLVAPLLVHRLLPEKH
;
A
#
# COMPACT_ATOMS: atom_id res chain seq x y z
N MET A 1 10.14 7.59 -28.24
CA MET A 1 9.79 6.17 -28.02
C MET A 1 9.97 5.67 -26.56
N SER A 2 10.75 6.33 -25.71
CA SER A 2 10.93 5.91 -24.29
C SER A 2 9.72 6.22 -23.40
N PHE A 3 9.02 7.33 -23.62
CA PHE A 3 7.88 7.76 -22.81
C PHE A 3 6.72 6.74 -22.81
N LEU A 4 6.23 6.33 -23.98
CA LEU A 4 5.18 5.32 -24.10
C LEU A 4 5.57 3.93 -23.54
N LYS A 5 6.87 3.61 -23.54
CA LYS A 5 7.37 2.36 -22.99
C LYS A 5 7.34 2.35 -21.46
N ASN A 6 7.54 3.50 -20.83
CA ASN A 6 7.56 3.65 -19.37
C ASN A 6 6.15 3.89 -18.78
N TYR A 7 5.31 4.64 -19.48
CA TYR A 7 3.98 5.04 -19.00
C TYR A 7 2.83 4.23 -19.62
N GLY A 8 3.10 3.37 -20.61
CA GLY A 8 2.05 2.70 -21.40
C GLY A 8 1.04 1.94 -20.55
N ALA A 9 1.49 1.21 -19.53
CA ALA A 9 0.60 0.45 -18.66
C ALA A 9 -0.30 1.37 -17.81
N THR A 10 0.27 2.39 -17.18
CA THR A 10 -0.46 3.36 -16.35
C THR A 10 -1.43 4.19 -17.20
N LEU A 11 -0.99 4.64 -18.39
CA LEU A 11 -1.87 5.37 -19.31
C LEU A 11 -3.04 4.52 -19.81
N LEU A 12 -2.78 3.25 -20.16
CA LEU A 12 -3.85 2.32 -20.57
C LEU A 12 -4.84 2.08 -19.44
N LEU A 13 -4.38 1.99 -18.20
CA LEU A 13 -5.22 1.79 -17.03
C LEU A 13 -6.08 3.02 -16.75
N LEU A 14 -5.50 4.22 -16.82
CA LEU A 14 -6.24 5.48 -16.71
C LEU A 14 -7.24 5.66 -17.86
N LEU A 15 -6.87 5.30 -19.08
CA LEU A 15 -7.80 5.31 -20.22
C LEU A 15 -8.94 4.32 -20.02
N GLY A 16 -8.66 3.13 -19.49
CA GLY A 16 -9.68 2.15 -19.12
C GLY A 16 -10.67 2.69 -18.09
N LEU A 17 -10.15 3.36 -17.04
CA LEU A 17 -10.96 4.03 -16.02
C LEU A 17 -11.82 5.15 -16.63
N VAL A 18 -11.24 6.05 -17.41
CA VAL A 18 -11.97 7.15 -18.05
C VAL A 18 -13.05 6.60 -18.97
N ALA A 19 -12.72 5.62 -19.82
CA ALA A 19 -13.69 4.99 -20.72
C ALA A 19 -14.82 4.31 -19.94
N GLY A 20 -14.48 3.55 -18.90
CA GLY A 20 -15.45 2.93 -17.98
C GLY A 20 -16.33 3.97 -17.30
N GLY A 21 -15.74 5.06 -16.82
CA GLY A 21 -16.46 6.17 -16.21
C GLY A 21 -17.48 6.82 -17.15
N VAL A 22 -17.07 7.07 -18.38
CA VAL A 22 -17.97 7.63 -19.43
C VAL A 22 -19.10 6.67 -19.75
N VAL A 23 -18.81 5.38 -19.92
CA VAL A 23 -19.84 4.35 -20.19
C VAL A 23 -20.82 4.24 -19.02
N GLY A 24 -20.30 4.21 -17.77
CA GLY A 24 -21.13 4.14 -16.57
C GLY A 24 -22.05 5.36 -16.40
N ALA A 25 -21.53 6.56 -16.70
CA ALA A 25 -22.28 7.81 -16.56
C ALA A 25 -23.35 8.00 -17.65
N LEU A 26 -23.08 7.57 -18.89
CA LEU A 26 -23.96 7.84 -20.03
C LEU A 26 -24.88 6.66 -20.38
N TRP A 27 -24.48 5.42 -20.09
CA TRP A 27 -25.21 4.21 -20.48
C TRP A 27 -25.21 3.17 -19.35
N SER A 28 -25.97 3.43 -18.28
CA SER A 28 -26.02 2.59 -17.07
C SER A 28 -26.42 1.13 -17.35
N GLU A 29 -27.35 0.88 -18.27
CA GLU A 29 -27.73 -0.50 -18.66
C GLU A 29 -26.57 -1.24 -19.35
N THR A 30 -25.85 -0.56 -20.26
CA THR A 30 -24.65 -1.13 -20.90
C THR A 30 -23.53 -1.37 -19.89
N ALA A 31 -23.39 -0.47 -18.93
CA ALA A 31 -22.41 -0.58 -17.85
C ALA A 31 -22.63 -1.84 -17.01
N THR A 32 -23.89 -2.12 -16.64
CA THR A 32 -24.26 -3.35 -15.90
C THR A 32 -23.99 -4.62 -16.71
N ALA A 33 -24.16 -4.58 -18.03
CA ALA A 33 -23.82 -5.69 -18.90
C ALA A 33 -22.31 -6.00 -18.97
N LEU A 34 -21.44 -5.03 -18.62
CA LEU A 34 -19.99 -5.20 -18.53
C LEU A 34 -19.53 -5.83 -17.22
N ARG A 35 -20.39 -5.92 -16.20
CA ARG A 35 -20.08 -6.49 -14.88
C ARG A 35 -19.40 -7.87 -14.94
N PRO A 36 -19.83 -8.84 -15.78
CA PRO A 36 -19.17 -10.17 -15.82
C PRO A 36 -17.69 -10.09 -16.19
N VAL A 37 -17.30 -9.14 -17.05
CA VAL A 37 -15.90 -8.96 -17.48
C VAL A 37 -15.07 -8.41 -16.32
N GLY A 38 -15.60 -7.40 -15.63
CA GLY A 38 -14.98 -6.85 -14.41
C GLY A 38 -14.82 -7.93 -13.33
N THR A 39 -15.90 -8.69 -13.05
CA THR A 39 -15.90 -9.77 -12.05
C THR A 39 -14.91 -10.89 -12.41
N LEU A 40 -14.81 -11.28 -13.68
CA LEU A 40 -13.82 -12.27 -14.12
C LEU A 40 -12.40 -11.82 -13.83
N PHE A 41 -12.07 -10.56 -14.17
CA PHE A 41 -10.77 -9.97 -13.87
C PHE A 41 -10.48 -10.00 -12.36
N LEU A 42 -11.44 -9.56 -11.55
CA LEU A 42 -11.30 -9.55 -10.09
C LEU A 42 -11.06 -10.96 -9.53
N ASN A 43 -11.81 -11.95 -9.99
CA ASN A 43 -11.66 -13.34 -9.56
C ASN A 43 -10.27 -13.89 -9.91
N LEU A 44 -9.72 -13.55 -11.08
CA LEU A 44 -8.36 -13.93 -11.46
C LEU A 44 -7.30 -13.30 -10.53
N VAL A 45 -7.49 -12.04 -10.14
CA VAL A 45 -6.61 -11.38 -9.16
C VAL A 45 -6.77 -12.02 -7.79
N PHE A 46 -8.01 -12.24 -7.32
CA PHE A 46 -8.30 -12.78 -5.99
C PHE A 46 -7.69 -14.17 -5.75
N VAL A 47 -7.67 -15.03 -6.75
CA VAL A 47 -7.04 -16.37 -6.63
C VAL A 47 -5.54 -16.27 -6.37
N LEU A 48 -4.88 -15.21 -6.86
CA LEU A 48 -3.44 -15.02 -6.71
C LEU A 48 -3.04 -14.34 -5.38
N VAL A 49 -3.98 -13.71 -4.67
CA VAL A 49 -3.68 -12.94 -3.45
C VAL A 49 -3.08 -13.82 -2.35
N VAL A 50 -3.71 -14.93 -2.04
CA VAL A 50 -3.28 -15.84 -0.95
C VAL A 50 -1.86 -16.37 -1.19
N PRO A 51 -1.54 -17.02 -2.33
CA PRO A 51 -0.17 -17.49 -2.59
C PRO A 51 0.82 -16.32 -2.70
N LEU A 52 0.41 -15.17 -3.21
CA LEU A 52 1.27 -14.00 -3.30
C LEU A 52 1.69 -13.50 -1.92
N VAL A 53 0.73 -13.31 -1.01
CA VAL A 53 0.99 -12.90 0.38
C VAL A 53 1.92 -13.89 1.07
N PHE A 54 1.63 -15.19 0.95
CA PHE A 54 2.45 -16.23 1.58
C PHE A 54 3.93 -16.16 1.13
N PHE A 55 4.17 -16.23 -0.17
CA PHE A 55 5.53 -16.27 -0.69
C PHE A 55 6.28 -14.94 -0.47
N SER A 56 5.62 -13.80 -0.70
CA SER A 56 6.26 -12.48 -0.58
C SER A 56 6.63 -12.14 0.86
N VAL A 57 5.73 -12.37 1.82
CA VAL A 57 6.02 -12.11 3.24
C VAL A 57 7.11 -13.06 3.75
N ALA A 58 7.01 -14.36 3.47
CA ALA A 58 8.02 -15.33 3.90
C ALA A 58 9.39 -15.00 3.31
N ARG A 59 9.48 -14.68 2.01
CA ARG A 59 10.74 -14.26 1.38
C ARG A 59 11.30 -12.99 2.01
N SER A 60 10.47 -11.98 2.25
CA SER A 60 10.92 -10.73 2.87
C SER A 60 11.61 -10.99 4.21
N MET A 61 11.05 -11.88 5.04
CA MET A 61 11.67 -12.27 6.33
C MET A 61 13.00 -13.00 6.15
N ILE A 62 13.12 -13.89 5.15
CA ILE A 62 14.35 -14.60 4.84
C ILE A 62 15.46 -13.63 4.42
N VAL A 63 15.15 -12.70 3.51
CA VAL A 63 16.11 -11.71 2.98
C VAL A 63 16.56 -10.74 4.06
N MET A 64 15.64 -10.28 4.92
CA MET A 64 15.97 -9.38 6.03
C MET A 64 17.06 -9.94 6.93
N ARG A 65 17.01 -11.21 7.29
CA ARG A 65 18.04 -11.85 8.14
C ARG A 65 19.34 -12.11 7.40
N GLY A 66 19.30 -12.34 6.10
CA GLY A 66 20.47 -12.61 5.24
C GLY A 66 21.24 -11.36 4.81
N SER A 67 20.69 -10.15 4.98
CA SER A 67 21.26 -8.91 4.45
C SER A 67 22.57 -8.44 5.12
N GLY A 68 23.05 -9.12 6.18
CA GLY A 68 24.25 -8.72 6.91
C GLY A 68 24.15 -7.35 7.59
N VAL A 69 22.99 -6.69 7.53
CA VAL A 69 22.71 -5.46 8.24
C VAL A 69 22.70 -5.79 9.73
N ILE A 70 23.66 -5.22 10.46
CA ILE A 70 23.81 -5.40 11.91
C ILE A 70 22.43 -5.17 12.55
N GLY A 71 21.95 -6.08 13.39
CA GLY A 71 20.59 -6.08 13.94
C GLY A 71 20.15 -4.74 14.51
N LYS A 72 21.11 -3.91 14.99
CA LYS A 72 20.88 -2.55 15.47
C LYS A 72 20.44 -1.59 14.34
N VAL A 73 21.06 -1.66 13.15
CA VAL A 73 20.70 -0.83 11.99
C VAL A 73 19.29 -1.20 11.51
N LEU A 74 18.99 -2.49 11.47
CA LEU A 74 17.67 -3.00 11.11
C LEU A 74 16.60 -2.53 12.11
N GLY A 75 16.86 -2.65 13.42
CA GLY A 75 15.93 -2.19 14.44
C GLY A 75 15.65 -0.68 14.34
N ILE A 76 16.70 0.14 14.16
CA ILE A 76 16.54 1.59 13.96
C ILE A 76 15.76 1.88 12.67
N ALA A 77 16.05 1.17 11.56
CA ALA A 77 15.34 1.35 10.29
C ALA A 77 13.84 1.05 10.43
N LEU A 78 13.46 -0.04 11.08
CA LEU A 78 12.06 -0.37 11.33
C LEU A 78 11.36 0.69 12.20
N CYS A 79 12.03 1.19 13.26
CA CYS A 79 11.49 2.29 14.06
C CYS A 79 11.30 3.57 13.24
N VAL A 80 12.26 3.90 12.37
CA VAL A 80 12.19 5.06 11.46
C VAL A 80 11.02 4.89 10.48
N PHE A 81 10.85 3.73 9.87
CA PHE A 81 9.75 3.44 8.95
C PHE A 81 8.38 3.60 9.62
N LEU A 82 8.21 3.02 10.81
CA LEU A 82 6.98 3.15 11.59
C LEU A 82 6.72 4.60 11.98
N PHE A 83 7.75 5.34 12.42
CA PHE A 83 7.62 6.74 12.78
C PHE A 83 7.20 7.61 11.59
N MET A 84 7.86 7.45 10.42
CA MET A 84 7.51 8.20 9.21
C MET A 84 6.10 7.85 8.74
N GLY A 85 5.75 6.57 8.72
CA GLY A 85 4.39 6.12 8.40
C GLY A 85 3.34 6.69 9.35
N LEU A 86 3.64 6.76 10.67
CA LEU A 86 2.76 7.37 11.66
C LEU A 86 2.57 8.88 11.40
N VAL A 87 3.65 9.60 11.10
CA VAL A 87 3.59 11.03 10.77
C VAL A 87 2.72 11.25 9.52
N SER A 88 2.93 10.46 8.46
CA SER A 88 2.14 10.53 7.23
C SER A 88 0.68 10.17 7.48
N GLY A 89 0.41 9.16 8.30
CA GLY A 89 -0.94 8.75 8.70
C GLY A 89 -1.68 9.81 9.51
N VAL A 90 -1.03 10.40 10.52
CA VAL A 90 -1.63 11.46 11.35
C VAL A 90 -1.93 12.71 10.53
N LEU A 91 -0.99 13.14 9.68
CA LEU A 91 -1.19 14.32 8.83
C LEU A 91 -2.32 14.10 7.81
N SER A 92 -2.36 12.93 7.16
CA SER A 92 -3.41 12.64 6.19
C SER A 92 -4.78 12.50 6.84
N TYR A 93 -4.87 11.82 7.98
CA TYR A 93 -6.11 11.70 8.74
C TYR A 93 -6.60 13.08 9.20
N GLY A 94 -5.71 13.92 9.75
CA GLY A 94 -6.04 15.29 10.17
C GLY A 94 -6.53 16.14 9.01
N LEU A 95 -5.86 16.11 7.86
CA LEU A 95 -6.27 16.86 6.68
C LEU A 95 -7.62 16.39 6.15
N MET A 96 -7.82 15.06 6.07
CA MET A 96 -9.08 14.47 5.61
C MET A 96 -10.23 14.66 6.61
N SER A 97 -9.95 14.83 7.89
CA SER A 97 -10.96 15.19 8.89
C SER A 97 -11.37 16.65 8.81
N ILE A 98 -10.46 17.55 8.38
CA ILE A 98 -10.74 18.98 8.19
C ILE A 98 -11.49 19.21 6.86
N TRP A 99 -11.02 18.60 5.80
CA TRP A 99 -11.59 18.70 4.45
C TRP A 99 -12.48 17.51 4.11
N ASN A 100 -13.27 17.01 4.89
CA ASN A 100 -14.01 15.76 4.81
C ASN A 100 -14.64 15.47 3.41
N PRO A 101 -13.92 14.82 2.47
CA PRO A 101 -14.44 14.52 1.14
C PRO A 101 -15.42 13.33 1.11
N PHE A 102 -15.75 12.77 2.28
CA PHE A 102 -16.52 11.54 2.39
C PHE A 102 -17.97 11.75 2.80
N THR A 103 -18.37 12.97 3.16
CA THR A 103 -19.73 13.28 3.66
C THR A 103 -20.84 12.91 2.69
N ALA A 104 -20.61 13.09 1.39
CA ALA A 104 -21.59 12.75 0.36
C ALA A 104 -21.76 11.23 0.15
N LEU A 105 -20.87 10.42 0.71
CA LEU A 105 -20.85 8.96 0.58
C LEU A 105 -21.61 8.24 1.70
N GLU A 106 -21.98 8.95 2.77
CA GLU A 106 -22.49 8.36 4.00
C GLU A 106 -23.71 7.46 3.75
N GLY A 107 -23.57 6.18 4.14
CA GLY A 107 -24.64 5.19 4.07
C GLY A 107 -25.01 4.67 2.69
N ARG A 108 -24.29 5.06 1.60
CA ARG A 108 -24.62 4.58 0.24
C ARG A 108 -24.38 3.08 0.03
N GLY A 109 -23.53 2.45 0.85
CA GLY A 109 -23.16 1.03 0.74
C GLY A 109 -24.18 0.06 1.36
N GLY A 110 -25.25 0.56 1.99
CA GLY A 110 -26.16 -0.29 2.74
C GLY A 110 -25.57 -0.76 4.08
N THR A 111 -26.19 -1.75 4.71
CA THR A 111 -25.71 -2.31 5.99
C THR A 111 -24.59 -3.31 5.75
N ALA A 112 -23.40 -3.08 6.29
CA ALA A 112 -22.34 -4.08 6.36
C ALA A 112 -22.73 -5.17 7.37
N ALA A 113 -22.61 -6.42 6.97
CA ALA A 113 -22.89 -7.55 7.84
C ALA A 113 -21.74 -7.77 8.82
N GLY A 114 -21.62 -6.93 9.86
CA GLY A 114 -20.78 -7.25 10.99
C GLY A 114 -19.50 -6.45 11.22
N PHE A 115 -19.62 -5.12 11.20
CA PHE A 115 -18.60 -4.31 11.90
C PHE A 115 -18.64 -4.63 13.40
N MET A 116 -17.47 -4.61 14.07
CA MET A 116 -17.29 -4.89 15.50
C MET A 116 -18.34 -4.13 16.34
N GLY A 117 -19.48 -4.81 16.59
CA GLY A 117 -20.63 -4.23 17.29
C GLY A 117 -20.41 -4.19 18.80
N GLU A 118 -21.32 -3.47 19.49
CA GLU A 118 -21.38 -3.36 20.93
C GLU A 118 -21.24 -4.72 21.62
N GLY A 119 -20.29 -4.83 22.55
CA GLY A 119 -20.07 -6.01 23.38
C GLY A 119 -18.93 -6.94 22.96
N MET A 120 -18.19 -6.65 21.88
CA MET A 120 -17.04 -7.48 21.49
C MET A 120 -15.87 -7.30 22.45
N ASN A 121 -15.40 -8.42 23.01
CA ASN A 121 -14.16 -8.45 23.77
C ASN A 121 -12.97 -8.17 22.82
N TRP A 122 -12.30 -7.04 22.98
CA TRP A 122 -11.16 -6.65 22.16
C TRP A 122 -10.06 -7.73 22.12
N GLY A 123 -9.89 -8.49 23.21
CA GLY A 123 -8.95 -9.61 23.25
C GLY A 123 -9.34 -10.72 22.27
N ASP A 124 -10.60 -11.14 22.28
CA ASP A 124 -11.11 -12.19 21.40
C ASP A 124 -11.12 -11.73 19.93
N ALA A 125 -11.47 -10.46 19.70
CA ALA A 125 -11.41 -9.85 18.37
C ALA A 125 -9.97 -9.83 17.82
N LEU A 126 -8.99 -9.42 18.63
CA LEU A 126 -7.58 -9.39 18.24
C LEU A 126 -7.07 -10.82 17.97
N VAL A 127 -7.40 -11.79 18.84
CA VAL A 127 -7.01 -13.19 18.65
C VAL A 127 -7.62 -13.74 17.35
N GLY A 128 -8.92 -13.52 17.12
CA GLY A 128 -9.60 -13.95 15.90
C GLY A 128 -9.06 -13.27 14.64
N ALA A 129 -8.62 -11.99 14.74
CA ALA A 129 -8.03 -11.27 13.62
C ALA A 129 -6.63 -11.80 13.23
N VAL A 130 -5.78 -12.23 14.19
CA VAL A 130 -4.39 -12.60 13.93
C VAL A 130 -4.14 -14.11 13.89
N SER A 131 -5.13 -14.94 14.26
CA SER A 131 -4.97 -16.39 14.33
C SER A 131 -6.20 -17.13 13.81
N VAL A 132 -5.97 -18.35 13.32
CA VAL A 132 -7.02 -19.33 13.01
C VAL A 132 -6.67 -20.64 13.69
N ASN A 133 -7.68 -21.45 13.97
CA ASN A 133 -7.54 -22.72 14.69
C ASN A 133 -7.28 -23.92 13.76
N ASP A 134 -7.35 -23.73 12.44
CA ASP A 134 -7.13 -24.79 11.47
C ASP A 134 -6.29 -24.33 10.29
N PHE A 135 -5.33 -25.15 9.86
CA PHE A 135 -4.37 -24.82 8.80
C PHE A 135 -5.02 -24.51 7.44
N PRO A 136 -6.03 -25.23 6.96
CA PRO A 136 -6.72 -24.89 5.71
C PRO A 136 -7.34 -23.49 5.70
N LEU A 137 -7.79 -22.98 6.85
CA LEU A 137 -8.40 -21.66 6.97
C LEU A 137 -7.41 -20.53 6.65
N LEU A 138 -6.10 -20.75 6.83
CA LEU A 138 -5.06 -19.78 6.45
C LEU A 138 -5.09 -19.43 4.98
N PHE A 139 -5.54 -20.34 4.12
CA PHE A 139 -5.57 -20.13 2.66
C PHE A 139 -6.89 -19.53 2.17
N SER A 140 -7.71 -19.01 3.08
CA SER A 140 -8.88 -18.20 2.74
C SER A 140 -8.53 -16.71 2.68
N ARG A 141 -9.16 -15.98 1.76
CA ARG A 141 -9.05 -14.52 1.67
C ARG A 141 -9.61 -13.80 2.90
N GLU A 142 -10.50 -14.44 3.62
CA GLU A 142 -11.07 -13.92 4.86
C GLU A 142 -10.06 -13.89 6.02
N HIS A 143 -8.97 -14.66 5.91
CA HIS A 143 -7.96 -14.82 6.95
C HIS A 143 -6.58 -14.31 6.54
N LEU A 144 -6.51 -13.16 5.83
CA LEU A 144 -5.22 -12.61 5.35
C LEU A 144 -4.28 -12.22 6.49
N LEU A 145 -4.77 -11.66 7.60
CA LEU A 145 -3.93 -11.32 8.75
C LEU A 145 -3.27 -12.57 9.38
N PRO A 146 -4.02 -13.63 9.72
CA PRO A 146 -3.43 -14.90 10.12
C PRO A 146 -2.42 -15.45 9.13
N LEU A 147 -2.70 -15.35 7.82
CA LEU A 147 -1.77 -15.78 6.77
C LEU A 147 -0.47 -14.97 6.80
N ILE A 148 -0.55 -13.64 6.99
CA ILE A 148 0.64 -12.77 7.09
C ILE A 148 1.49 -13.18 8.30
N VAL A 149 0.88 -13.37 9.47
CA VAL A 149 1.56 -13.80 10.70
C VAL A 149 2.24 -15.16 10.48
N PHE A 150 1.52 -16.14 9.93
CA PHE A 150 2.05 -17.45 9.62
C PHE A 150 3.22 -17.38 8.62
N SER A 151 3.07 -16.61 7.56
CA SER A 151 4.11 -16.44 6.53
C SER A 151 5.37 -15.79 7.09
N ALA A 152 5.22 -14.82 7.97
CA ALA A 152 6.34 -14.20 8.68
C ALA A 152 7.06 -15.20 9.57
N LEU A 153 6.32 -16.03 10.32
CA LEU A 153 6.90 -17.11 11.16
C LEU A 153 7.65 -18.14 10.30
N VAL A 154 7.08 -18.57 9.17
CA VAL A 154 7.75 -19.47 8.22
C VAL A 154 9.06 -18.85 7.72
N GLY A 155 9.01 -17.59 7.26
CA GLY A 155 10.21 -16.91 6.78
C GLY A 155 11.30 -16.77 7.86
N LEU A 156 10.92 -16.40 9.09
CA LEU A 156 11.84 -16.33 10.22
C LEU A 156 12.43 -17.70 10.59
N ALA A 157 11.63 -18.76 10.58
CA ALA A 157 12.09 -20.13 10.86
C ALA A 157 13.09 -20.61 9.80
N VAL A 158 12.79 -20.41 8.50
CA VAL A 158 13.69 -20.73 7.40
C VAL A 158 15.00 -19.94 7.53
N ALA A 159 14.92 -18.64 7.81
CA ALA A 159 16.08 -17.79 8.04
C ALA A 159 16.90 -18.24 9.27
N ALA A 160 16.26 -18.76 10.32
CA ALA A 160 16.93 -19.30 11.51
C ALA A 160 17.70 -20.59 11.24
N LEU A 161 17.13 -21.47 10.41
CA LEU A 161 17.74 -22.74 10.01
C LEU A 161 18.93 -22.54 9.04
N GLY A 162 18.97 -21.45 8.31
CA GLY A 162 20.07 -21.11 7.39
C GLY A 162 20.34 -22.21 6.37
N GLN A 163 21.56 -22.73 6.34
CA GLN A 163 22.01 -23.77 5.39
C GLN A 163 21.19 -25.08 5.48
N LYS A 164 20.51 -25.35 6.59
CA LYS A 164 19.69 -26.56 6.76
C LYS A 164 18.35 -26.48 6.02
N ALA A 165 17.93 -25.28 5.61
CA ALA A 165 16.63 -25.05 4.96
C ALA A 165 16.77 -24.47 3.54
N THR A 166 17.87 -24.73 2.83
CA THR A 166 18.15 -24.17 1.49
C THR A 166 17.09 -24.54 0.46
N VAL A 167 16.56 -25.76 0.50
CA VAL A 167 15.51 -26.21 -0.44
C VAL A 167 14.22 -25.41 -0.23
N ILE A 168 13.80 -25.24 1.02
CA ILE A 168 12.58 -24.47 1.35
C ILE A 168 12.78 -23.00 1.02
N SER A 169 13.95 -22.43 1.33
CA SER A 169 14.30 -21.06 0.96
C SER A 169 14.21 -20.84 -0.54
N ARG A 170 14.76 -21.76 -1.35
CA ARG A 170 14.68 -21.72 -2.82
C ARG A 170 13.23 -21.85 -3.29
N PHE A 171 12.46 -22.78 -2.73
CA PHE A 171 11.05 -22.96 -3.06
C PHE A 171 10.24 -21.67 -2.82
N ILE A 172 10.48 -20.97 -1.71
CA ILE A 172 9.82 -19.70 -1.40
C ILE A 172 10.20 -18.62 -2.43
N HIS A 173 11.49 -18.51 -2.78
CA HIS A 173 11.96 -17.56 -3.77
C HIS A 173 11.41 -17.83 -5.18
N GLU A 174 11.45 -19.09 -5.63
CA GLU A 174 10.94 -19.47 -6.95
C GLU A 174 9.41 -19.40 -7.00
N GLY A 175 8.72 -19.78 -5.91
CA GLY A 175 7.27 -19.69 -5.78
C GLY A 175 6.78 -18.25 -5.89
N GLU A 176 7.44 -17.30 -5.19
CA GLU A 176 7.13 -15.88 -5.36
C GLU A 176 7.33 -15.43 -6.82
N ALA A 177 8.45 -15.79 -7.45
CA ALA A 177 8.72 -15.40 -8.83
C ALA A 177 7.65 -15.90 -9.80
N VAL A 178 7.15 -17.13 -9.61
CA VAL A 178 6.05 -17.72 -10.40
C VAL A 178 4.75 -16.94 -10.18
N VAL A 179 4.34 -16.74 -8.92
CA VAL A 179 3.08 -16.04 -8.61
C VAL A 179 3.13 -14.60 -9.10
N MET A 180 4.27 -13.93 -8.93
CA MET A 180 4.50 -12.58 -9.46
C MET A 180 4.37 -12.53 -10.98
N LYS A 181 4.89 -13.54 -11.70
CA LYS A 181 4.74 -13.64 -13.15
C LYS A 181 3.29 -13.84 -13.54
N MET A 182 2.55 -14.70 -12.82
CA MET A 182 1.11 -14.90 -13.03
C MET A 182 0.34 -13.60 -12.81
N MET A 183 0.60 -12.89 -11.70
CA MET A 183 0.00 -11.58 -11.41
C MET A 183 0.28 -10.59 -12.54
N GLY A 184 1.53 -10.49 -13.00
CA GLY A 184 1.90 -9.63 -14.14
C GLY A 184 1.21 -9.99 -15.46
N MET A 185 0.81 -11.26 -15.66
CA MET A 185 0.00 -11.66 -16.82
C MET A 185 -1.46 -11.23 -16.65
N VAL A 186 -2.04 -11.44 -15.47
CA VAL A 186 -3.41 -11.01 -15.15
C VAL A 186 -3.55 -9.49 -15.20
N MET A 187 -2.57 -8.74 -14.67
CA MET A 187 -2.57 -7.27 -14.67
C MET A 187 -2.51 -6.64 -16.07
N LYS A 188 -2.14 -7.37 -17.10
CA LYS A 188 -2.31 -6.88 -18.50
C LYS A 188 -3.77 -6.70 -18.90
N LEU A 189 -4.68 -7.41 -18.24
CA LEU A 189 -6.13 -7.29 -18.44
C LEU A 189 -6.72 -6.16 -17.59
N ALA A 190 -5.97 -5.58 -16.66
CA ALA A 190 -6.44 -4.57 -15.72
C ALA A 190 -7.12 -3.36 -16.38
N PRO A 191 -6.61 -2.77 -17.48
CA PRO A 191 -7.29 -1.64 -18.13
C PRO A 191 -8.73 -1.95 -18.54
N ILE A 192 -8.97 -3.17 -19.03
CA ILE A 192 -10.31 -3.63 -19.43
C ILE A 192 -11.12 -4.04 -18.19
N GLY A 193 -10.55 -4.89 -17.33
CA GLY A 193 -11.25 -5.43 -16.16
C GLY A 193 -11.66 -4.34 -15.16
N ILE A 194 -10.75 -3.44 -14.82
CA ILE A 194 -11.03 -2.32 -13.90
C ILE A 194 -11.96 -1.31 -14.58
N GLY A 195 -11.76 -1.02 -15.88
CA GLY A 195 -12.66 -0.15 -16.63
C GLY A 195 -14.10 -0.65 -16.65
N CYS A 196 -14.31 -1.94 -16.92
CA CYS A 196 -15.64 -2.57 -16.89
C CYS A 196 -16.26 -2.58 -15.48
N TYR A 197 -15.44 -2.85 -14.46
CA TYR A 197 -15.91 -2.81 -13.07
C TYR A 197 -16.29 -1.38 -12.65
N PHE A 198 -15.49 -0.39 -13.02
CA PHE A 198 -15.75 1.01 -12.74
C PHE A 198 -17.00 1.52 -13.47
N ALA A 199 -17.23 1.09 -14.71
CA ALA A 199 -18.46 1.38 -15.44
C ALA A 199 -19.69 0.87 -14.68
N ASP A 200 -19.67 -0.39 -14.24
CA ASP A 200 -20.76 -0.97 -13.43
C ASP A 200 -20.97 -0.21 -12.11
N THR A 201 -19.88 0.11 -11.40
CA THR A 201 -19.92 0.89 -10.15
C THR A 201 -20.60 2.25 -10.34
N ILE A 202 -20.23 3.01 -11.38
CA ILE A 202 -20.83 4.30 -11.69
C ILE A 202 -22.29 4.13 -12.16
N GLY A 203 -22.56 3.09 -12.95
CA GLY A 203 -23.92 2.78 -13.39
C GLY A 203 -24.88 2.49 -12.22
N GLN A 204 -24.40 1.85 -11.16
CA GLN A 204 -25.18 1.52 -9.97
C GLN A 204 -25.28 2.69 -8.96
N LEU A 205 -24.16 3.39 -8.70
CA LEU A 205 -24.07 4.44 -7.68
C LEU A 205 -24.39 5.85 -8.20
N GLY A 206 -24.46 5.99 -9.53
CA GLY A 206 -24.68 7.28 -10.19
C GLY A 206 -23.39 8.05 -10.48
N SER A 207 -23.46 8.99 -11.42
CA SER A 207 -22.30 9.77 -11.88
C SER A 207 -21.72 10.72 -10.81
N SER A 208 -22.44 11.01 -9.73
CA SER A 208 -21.95 11.83 -8.62
C SER A 208 -20.70 11.29 -7.96
N ILE A 209 -20.52 9.95 -7.94
CA ILE A 209 -19.33 9.31 -7.33
C ILE A 209 -18.01 9.69 -8.03
N VAL A 210 -18.07 10.13 -9.28
CA VAL A 210 -16.88 10.62 -10.01
C VAL A 210 -16.34 11.88 -9.34
N GLY A 211 -17.26 12.78 -8.90
CA GLY A 211 -16.90 13.97 -8.12
C GLY A 211 -16.25 13.60 -6.79
N ASP A 212 -16.81 12.60 -6.09
CA ASP A 212 -16.30 12.13 -4.81
C ASP A 212 -14.86 11.58 -4.96
N TYR A 213 -14.60 10.77 -6.00
CA TYR A 213 -13.24 10.28 -6.29
C TYR A 213 -12.26 11.40 -6.64
N LEU A 214 -12.71 12.42 -7.38
CA LEU A 214 -11.89 13.59 -7.72
C LEU A 214 -11.54 14.40 -6.47
N GLU A 215 -12.48 14.60 -5.57
CA GLU A 215 -12.25 15.30 -4.31
C GLU A 215 -11.26 14.54 -3.42
N ILE A 216 -11.42 13.22 -3.27
CA ILE A 216 -10.49 12.35 -2.57
C ILE A 216 -9.08 12.45 -3.19
N PHE A 217 -8.98 12.40 -4.51
CA PHE A 217 -7.70 12.54 -5.22
C PHE A 217 -7.03 13.88 -4.90
N LEU A 218 -7.77 15.00 -4.91
CA LEU A 218 -7.23 16.32 -4.60
C LEU A 218 -6.71 16.39 -3.16
N VAL A 219 -7.45 15.87 -2.19
CA VAL A 219 -7.02 15.85 -0.78
C VAL A 219 -5.77 14.98 -0.60
N VAL A 220 -5.72 13.81 -1.24
CA VAL A 220 -4.52 12.95 -1.25
C VAL A 220 -3.32 13.68 -1.87
N CYS A 221 -3.50 14.38 -3.00
CA CYS A 221 -2.43 15.17 -3.61
C CYS A 221 -1.91 16.26 -2.67
N VAL A 222 -2.80 16.97 -1.97
CA VAL A 222 -2.40 17.99 -0.98
C VAL A 222 -1.65 17.34 0.19
N ALA A 223 -2.15 16.23 0.74
CA ALA A 223 -1.46 15.50 1.81
C ALA A 223 -0.06 15.04 1.37
N CYS A 224 0.05 14.45 0.18
CA CYS A 224 1.34 14.06 -0.40
C CYS A 224 2.26 15.26 -0.59
N ALA A 225 1.76 16.39 -1.07
CA ALA A 225 2.56 17.60 -1.25
C ALA A 225 3.07 18.18 0.09
N VAL A 226 2.23 18.18 1.14
CA VAL A 226 2.63 18.62 2.48
C VAL A 226 3.76 17.73 3.02
N VAL A 227 3.62 16.42 2.95
CA VAL A 227 4.67 15.49 3.41
C VAL A 227 5.92 15.60 2.54
N TYR A 228 5.76 15.67 1.22
CA TYR A 228 6.87 15.78 0.28
C TYR A 228 7.70 17.05 0.51
N PHE A 229 7.08 18.24 0.53
CA PHE A 229 7.80 19.48 0.62
C PHE A 229 8.15 19.89 2.06
N ILE A 230 7.22 19.76 3.00
CA ILE A 230 7.40 20.28 4.35
C ILE A 230 8.08 19.21 5.23
N VAL A 231 7.48 18.02 5.36
CA VAL A 231 7.98 17.00 6.30
C VAL A 231 9.35 16.49 5.89
N ASN A 232 9.58 16.19 4.59
CA ASN A 232 10.89 15.76 4.12
C ASN A 232 11.97 16.85 4.30
N THR A 233 11.60 18.14 4.18
CA THR A 233 12.54 19.24 4.48
C THR A 233 12.87 19.28 5.96
N LEU A 234 11.89 19.09 6.85
CA LEU A 234 12.12 19.02 8.30
C LEU A 234 13.05 17.85 8.67
N TYR A 235 12.85 16.66 8.06
CA TYR A 235 13.74 15.53 8.24
C TYR A 235 15.17 15.81 7.74
N ALA A 236 15.33 16.48 6.60
CA ALA A 236 16.64 16.87 6.08
C ALA A 236 17.35 17.85 7.03
N VAL A 237 16.63 18.83 7.57
CA VAL A 237 17.15 19.79 8.57
C VAL A 237 17.53 19.06 9.87
N PHE A 238 16.70 18.14 10.35
CA PHE A 238 17.02 17.27 11.50
C PHE A 238 18.32 16.48 11.26
N CYS A 239 18.54 16.00 10.05
CA CYS A 239 19.79 15.35 9.64
C CYS A 239 20.97 16.32 9.40
N LYS A 240 20.81 17.61 9.73
CA LYS A 240 21.80 18.67 9.51
C LYS A 240 22.22 18.85 8.04
N LEU A 241 21.36 18.52 7.11
CA LEU A 241 21.58 18.71 5.69
C LEU A 241 21.04 20.08 5.26
N PRO A 242 21.81 20.86 4.47
CA PRO A 242 21.28 22.07 3.85
C PRO A 242 20.11 21.72 2.91
N PRO A 243 18.93 22.38 3.03
CA PRO A 243 17.77 22.08 2.19
C PRO A 243 18.05 22.13 0.70
N GLY A 244 18.87 23.11 0.25
CA GLY A 244 19.24 23.22 -1.16
C GLY A 244 20.01 22.00 -1.69
N LYS A 245 20.93 21.42 -0.87
CA LYS A 245 21.64 20.19 -1.23
C LYS A 245 20.68 18.99 -1.26
N PHE A 246 19.81 18.89 -0.26
CA PHE A 246 18.81 17.81 -0.17
C PHE A 246 17.89 17.81 -1.39
N TRP A 247 17.29 18.95 -1.72
CA TRP A 247 16.35 19.05 -2.84
C TRP A 247 17.01 18.82 -4.18
N ARG A 248 18.27 19.24 -4.34
CA ARG A 248 19.04 18.94 -5.56
C ARG A 248 19.21 17.46 -5.80
N GLU A 249 19.53 16.68 -4.75
CA GLU A 249 19.69 15.23 -4.86
C GLU A 249 18.32 14.49 -4.89
N MET A 250 17.23 15.13 -4.48
CA MET A 250 15.86 14.60 -4.57
C MET A 250 15.31 14.63 -6.00
N ILE A 251 15.83 15.50 -6.89
CA ILE A 251 15.29 15.66 -8.26
C ILE A 251 15.33 14.34 -9.04
N ALA A 252 16.48 13.67 -9.07
CA ALA A 252 16.63 12.44 -9.85
C ALA A 252 15.71 11.30 -9.38
N PRO A 253 15.62 10.96 -8.07
CA PRO A 253 14.62 10.04 -7.54
C PRO A 253 13.19 10.43 -7.91
N SER A 254 12.84 11.72 -7.78
CA SER A 254 11.47 12.21 -8.04
C SER A 254 11.08 12.09 -9.50
N VAL A 255 11.95 12.50 -10.43
CA VAL A 255 11.70 12.36 -11.87
C VAL A 255 11.57 10.89 -12.26
N THR A 256 12.41 10.02 -11.68
CA THR A 256 12.34 8.59 -11.93
C THR A 256 11.03 8.00 -11.35
N ALA A 257 10.61 8.44 -10.18
CA ALA A 257 9.36 7.98 -9.54
C ALA A 257 8.13 8.34 -10.38
N VAL A 258 8.01 9.60 -10.76
CA VAL A 258 6.93 10.07 -11.65
C VAL A 258 7.02 9.39 -13.02
N GLY A 259 8.25 9.15 -13.52
CA GLY A 259 8.49 8.55 -14.83
C GLY A 259 8.22 7.05 -14.92
N THR A 260 8.25 6.33 -13.82
CA THR A 260 8.13 4.86 -13.83
C THR A 260 6.94 4.34 -13.04
N CYS A 261 6.35 5.15 -12.15
CA CYS A 261 5.36 4.72 -11.16
C CYS A 261 5.80 3.43 -10.43
N SER A 262 7.12 3.30 -10.18
CA SER A 262 7.69 2.09 -9.58
C SER A 262 8.79 2.43 -8.58
N SER A 263 8.52 2.22 -7.30
CA SER A 263 9.52 2.40 -6.24
C SER A 263 10.73 1.45 -6.43
N ALA A 264 10.51 0.25 -6.95
CA ALA A 264 11.57 -0.70 -7.22
C ALA A 264 12.51 -0.23 -8.34
N ALA A 265 11.97 0.39 -9.40
CA ALA A 265 12.77 0.96 -10.47
C ALA A 265 13.63 2.16 -10.01
N CYS A 266 13.22 2.84 -8.95
CA CYS A 266 13.91 4.00 -8.39
C CYS A 266 15.05 3.63 -7.43
N MET A 267 15.14 2.36 -6.99
CA MET A 267 16.04 1.92 -5.91
C MET A 267 17.49 2.34 -6.15
N GLY A 268 18.05 2.11 -7.34
CA GLY A 268 19.44 2.46 -7.67
C GLY A 268 19.70 3.97 -7.59
N VAL A 269 18.77 4.77 -8.13
CA VAL A 269 18.89 6.24 -8.10
C VAL A 269 18.78 6.78 -6.67
N VAL A 270 17.90 6.19 -5.85
CA VAL A 270 17.76 6.54 -4.42
C VAL A 270 19.05 6.22 -3.65
N MET A 271 19.64 5.04 -3.88
CA MET A 271 20.92 4.67 -3.26
C MET A 271 22.05 5.63 -3.62
N ASP A 272 22.17 5.99 -4.90
CA ASP A 272 23.17 6.95 -5.36
C ASP A 272 22.96 8.34 -4.73
N SER A 273 21.72 8.83 -4.68
CA SER A 273 21.40 10.10 -4.04
C SER A 273 21.68 10.09 -2.53
N ALA A 274 21.34 8.99 -1.84
CA ALA A 274 21.64 8.82 -0.41
C ALA A 274 23.16 8.89 -0.13
N LYS A 275 23.97 8.23 -0.96
CA LYS A 275 25.45 8.27 -0.86
C LYS A 275 25.98 9.69 -1.09
N LYS A 276 25.48 10.44 -2.07
CA LYS A 276 25.85 11.86 -2.32
C LYS A 276 25.45 12.78 -1.18
N LEU A 277 24.39 12.43 -0.43
CA LEU A 277 23.98 13.15 0.79
C LEU A 277 24.81 12.78 2.01
N GLY A 278 25.74 11.82 1.90
CA GLY A 278 26.68 11.45 2.96
C GLY A 278 26.28 10.19 3.75
N VAL A 279 25.28 9.44 3.31
CA VAL A 279 24.93 8.13 3.91
C VAL A 279 26.01 7.11 3.54
N SER A 280 26.48 6.34 4.52
CA SER A 280 27.44 5.28 4.25
C SER A 280 26.84 4.20 3.33
N GLU A 281 27.69 3.59 2.49
CA GLU A 281 27.28 2.56 1.54
C GLU A 281 26.55 1.41 2.21
N LYS A 282 27.07 0.94 3.37
CA LYS A 282 26.44 -0.15 4.15
C LYS A 282 25.00 0.17 4.59
N ILE A 283 24.73 1.43 4.96
CA ILE A 283 23.39 1.86 5.38
C ILE A 283 22.49 2.00 4.15
N SER A 284 23.00 2.66 3.10
CA SER A 284 22.26 2.83 1.86
C SER A 284 21.83 1.49 1.25
N ASP A 285 22.79 0.57 1.09
CA ASP A 285 22.57 -0.73 0.46
C ASP A 285 21.69 -1.68 1.31
N GLY A 286 21.60 -1.45 2.63
CA GLY A 286 20.71 -2.20 3.52
C GLY A 286 19.33 -1.58 3.68
N VAL A 287 19.27 -0.26 3.94
CA VAL A 287 18.02 0.42 4.31
C VAL A 287 17.15 0.74 3.10
N VAL A 288 17.73 1.14 1.96
CA VAL A 288 16.93 1.51 0.78
C VAL A 288 16.15 0.31 0.20
N PRO A 289 16.75 -0.87 -0.04
CA PRO A 289 15.99 -2.02 -0.49
C PRO A 289 14.93 -2.47 0.51
N LEU A 290 15.25 -2.42 1.81
CA LEU A 290 14.31 -2.74 2.87
C LEU A 290 13.13 -1.76 2.88
N GLY A 291 13.42 -0.45 2.83
CA GLY A 291 12.41 0.61 2.78
C GLY A 291 11.52 0.51 1.55
N THR A 292 12.08 0.19 0.39
CA THR A 292 11.29 0.01 -0.84
C THR A 292 10.19 -1.04 -0.67
N ASN A 293 10.41 -2.05 0.18
CA ASN A 293 9.43 -3.09 0.45
C ASN A 293 8.54 -2.85 1.68
N LEU A 294 9.03 -2.16 2.72
CA LEU A 294 8.33 -2.07 4.00
C LEU A 294 7.86 -0.64 4.35
N HIS A 295 8.41 0.38 3.69
CA HIS A 295 8.15 1.78 3.99
C HIS A 295 7.57 2.51 2.79
N LYS A 296 6.31 2.91 2.89
CA LYS A 296 5.57 3.55 1.81
C LYS A 296 4.64 4.63 2.34
N ASP A 297 5.17 5.81 2.62
CA ASP A 297 4.43 6.96 3.14
C ASP A 297 3.25 7.38 2.25
N GLY A 298 3.44 7.37 0.93
CA GLY A 298 2.37 7.68 -0.01
C GLY A 298 1.25 6.64 0.00
N SER A 299 1.60 5.36 0.18
CA SER A 299 0.60 4.31 0.34
C SER A 299 -0.17 4.46 1.66
N VAL A 300 0.49 4.86 2.76
CA VAL A 300 -0.20 5.16 4.03
C VAL A 300 -1.25 6.26 3.83
N ILE A 301 -0.90 7.36 3.15
CA ILE A 301 -1.84 8.46 2.89
C ILE A 301 -3.04 7.97 2.06
N THR A 302 -2.77 7.23 1.00
CA THR A 302 -3.83 6.68 0.14
C THR A 302 -4.68 5.66 0.91
N SER A 303 -4.09 4.86 1.79
CA SER A 303 -4.80 3.89 2.62
C SER A 303 -5.69 4.55 3.66
N VAL A 304 -5.27 5.67 4.26
CA VAL A 304 -6.15 6.49 5.13
C VAL A 304 -7.41 6.91 4.34
N ALA A 305 -7.25 7.36 3.09
CA ALA A 305 -8.39 7.71 2.25
C ALA A 305 -9.31 6.51 1.95
N LYS A 306 -8.74 5.34 1.64
CA LYS A 306 -9.51 4.11 1.38
C LYS A 306 -10.28 3.64 2.61
N VAL A 307 -9.64 3.65 3.79
CA VAL A 307 -10.27 3.23 5.04
C VAL A 307 -11.40 4.19 5.42
N LEU A 308 -11.18 5.51 5.32
CA LEU A 308 -12.22 6.50 5.55
C LEU A 308 -13.36 6.37 4.53
N PHE A 309 -13.04 6.18 3.24
CA PHE A 309 -14.06 5.92 2.22
C PHE A 309 -14.95 4.74 2.61
N ALA A 310 -14.35 3.61 3.02
CA ALA A 310 -15.10 2.43 3.41
C ALA A 310 -15.98 2.68 4.65
N ILE A 311 -15.44 3.35 5.67
CA ILE A 311 -16.14 3.69 6.90
C ILE A 311 -17.36 4.57 6.60
N TYR A 312 -17.19 5.65 5.84
CA TYR A 312 -18.30 6.55 5.50
C TYR A 312 -19.31 5.87 4.57
N PHE A 313 -18.84 5.15 3.54
CA PHE A 313 -19.68 4.50 2.54
C PHE A 313 -20.66 3.50 3.15
N TYR A 314 -20.23 2.74 4.16
CA TYR A 314 -21.07 1.78 4.88
C TYR A 314 -21.67 2.32 6.20
N GLY A 315 -21.43 3.58 6.53
CA GLY A 315 -21.91 4.16 7.79
C GLY A 315 -21.30 3.49 9.04
N LEU A 316 -20.06 3.01 8.93
CA LEU A 316 -19.35 2.28 9.99
C LEU A 316 -18.65 3.21 10.99
N MET A 317 -19.17 4.41 11.21
CA MET A 317 -18.57 5.34 12.18
C MET A 317 -18.60 4.69 13.56
N PRO A 318 -17.41 4.41 14.15
CA PRO A 318 -17.37 3.83 15.48
C PRO A 318 -18.00 4.79 16.49
N GLU A 319 -18.84 4.29 17.41
CA GLU A 319 -19.28 5.04 18.58
C GLU A 319 -18.13 5.34 19.55
N SER A 320 -16.92 4.84 19.22
CA SER A 320 -15.67 5.09 19.94
C SER A 320 -15.28 6.58 19.91
N SER A 321 -14.44 6.98 20.85
CA SER A 321 -13.87 8.32 20.86
C SER A 321 -13.17 8.63 19.53
N ALA A 322 -13.12 9.91 19.13
CA ALA A 322 -12.39 10.38 17.95
C ALA A 322 -10.94 9.84 17.89
N PHE A 323 -10.31 9.64 19.03
CA PHE A 323 -8.99 9.01 19.15
C PHE A 323 -9.01 7.53 18.72
N GLY A 324 -10.02 6.77 19.13
CA GLY A 324 -10.16 5.35 18.75
C GLY A 324 -10.33 5.18 17.23
N THR A 325 -11.15 6.01 16.61
CA THR A 325 -11.32 6.04 15.15
C THR A 325 -10.00 6.38 14.43
N ALA A 326 -9.29 7.42 14.90
CA ALA A 326 -8.00 7.79 14.33
C ALA A 326 -6.98 6.65 14.45
N ALA A 327 -6.90 6.00 15.61
CA ALA A 327 -5.99 4.89 15.85
C ALA A 327 -6.30 3.69 14.95
N LEU A 328 -7.58 3.34 14.75
CA LEU A 328 -8.01 2.30 13.82
C LEU A 328 -7.61 2.63 12.37
N VAL A 329 -7.99 3.82 11.89
CA VAL A 329 -7.73 4.24 10.51
C VAL A 329 -6.23 4.29 10.22
N ILE A 330 -5.45 4.93 11.08
CA ILE A 330 -3.99 5.07 10.90
C ILE A 330 -3.29 3.71 11.04
N GLY A 331 -3.69 2.92 12.04
CA GLY A 331 -3.13 1.59 12.27
C GLY A 331 -3.37 0.66 11.09
N LEU A 332 -4.60 0.62 10.58
CA LEU A 332 -4.95 -0.18 9.40
C LEU A 332 -4.26 0.32 8.13
N ALA A 333 -4.12 1.64 7.96
CA ALA A 333 -3.40 2.22 6.82
C ALA A 333 -1.91 1.86 6.84
N ILE A 334 -1.24 1.90 7.99
CA ILE A 334 0.16 1.47 8.12
C ILE A 334 0.27 -0.03 7.82
N LEU A 335 -0.60 -0.85 8.39
CA LEU A 335 -0.60 -2.30 8.16
C LEU A 335 -0.79 -2.62 6.67
N GLU A 336 -1.77 -1.99 6.02
CA GLU A 336 -2.01 -2.16 4.58
C GLU A 336 -0.78 -1.76 3.76
N SER A 337 -0.15 -0.63 4.07
CA SER A 337 1.03 -0.14 3.34
C SER A 337 2.23 -1.10 3.45
N ILE A 338 2.42 -1.76 4.60
CA ILE A 338 3.46 -2.79 4.79
C ILE A 338 3.14 -4.03 3.95
N VAL A 339 1.88 -4.46 3.94
CA VAL A 339 1.43 -5.64 3.16
C VAL A 339 1.59 -5.39 1.66
N VAL A 340 1.11 -4.26 1.17
CA VAL A 340 1.28 -3.83 -0.24
C VAL A 340 2.75 -3.62 -0.58
N GLY A 341 3.55 -3.15 0.38
CA GLY A 341 4.99 -2.94 0.22
C GLY A 341 5.76 -4.22 -0.09
N ALA A 342 5.37 -5.31 0.53
CA ALA A 342 5.97 -6.62 0.32
C ALA A 342 5.63 -7.22 -1.06
N ILE A 343 4.68 -6.63 -1.80
CA ILE A 343 4.16 -7.17 -3.06
C ILE A 343 4.46 -6.19 -4.20
N PRO A 344 5.44 -6.48 -5.08
CA PRO A 344 5.88 -5.54 -6.13
C PRO A 344 4.85 -5.18 -7.21
N VAL A 345 3.73 -5.89 -7.27
CA VAL A 345 2.58 -5.57 -8.13
C VAL A 345 1.41 -5.35 -7.19
N GLY A 346 1.30 -4.14 -6.63
CA GLY A 346 0.26 -3.74 -5.69
C GLY A 346 -1.15 -3.91 -6.26
N GLY A 347 -1.53 -5.16 -6.51
CA GLY A 347 -2.91 -5.50 -6.82
C GLY A 347 -3.68 -5.53 -5.52
N MET A 348 -4.94 -5.40 -5.57
CA MET A 348 -6.00 -5.41 -4.56
C MET A 348 -5.76 -6.09 -3.17
N THR A 349 -4.53 -6.51 -2.86
CA THR A 349 -4.21 -7.22 -1.60
C THR A 349 -4.43 -6.34 -0.38
N GLY A 350 -4.04 -5.08 -0.47
CA GLY A 350 -4.25 -4.10 0.59
C GLY A 350 -5.73 -3.79 0.78
N GLU A 351 -6.44 -3.62 -0.31
CA GLU A 351 -7.88 -3.34 -0.32
C GLU A 351 -8.69 -4.51 0.25
N ILE A 352 -8.30 -5.75 -0.09
CA ILE A 352 -8.90 -6.95 0.51
C ILE A 352 -8.63 -7.02 2.01
N LEU A 353 -7.42 -6.64 2.45
CA LEU A 353 -7.11 -6.56 3.87
C LEU A 353 -8.01 -5.53 4.59
N ILE A 354 -8.22 -4.35 3.99
CA ILE A 354 -9.15 -3.35 4.52
C ILE A 354 -10.55 -3.94 4.64
N CYS A 355 -11.05 -4.60 3.59
CA CYS A 355 -12.36 -5.25 3.62
C CYS A 355 -12.44 -6.32 4.71
N ALA A 356 -11.42 -7.17 4.84
CA ALA A 356 -11.40 -8.24 5.83
C ALA A 356 -11.44 -7.70 7.27
N VAL A 357 -10.65 -6.65 7.56
CA VAL A 357 -10.62 -6.02 8.91
C VAL A 357 -11.93 -5.29 9.22
N LEU A 358 -12.54 -4.64 8.23
CA LEU A 358 -13.80 -3.92 8.40
C LEU A 358 -15.04 -4.82 8.27
N GLY A 359 -14.90 -6.13 8.02
CA GLY A 359 -16.01 -7.05 7.84
C GLY A 359 -16.85 -6.81 6.59
N LEU A 360 -16.20 -6.28 5.53
CA LEU A 360 -16.85 -5.95 4.26
C LEU A 360 -16.73 -7.09 3.24
N ASP A 361 -17.65 -7.12 2.28
CA ASP A 361 -17.55 -8.05 1.16
C ASP A 361 -16.22 -7.83 0.40
N PRO A 362 -15.43 -8.87 0.13
CA PRO A 362 -14.16 -8.76 -0.59
C PRO A 362 -14.27 -8.11 -1.98
N SER A 363 -15.44 -8.15 -2.62
CA SER A 363 -15.66 -7.49 -3.92
C SER A 363 -15.55 -5.96 -3.83
N PHE A 364 -15.80 -5.38 -2.66
CA PHE A 364 -15.66 -3.94 -2.43
C PHE A 364 -14.21 -3.46 -2.55
N ALA A 365 -13.23 -4.35 -2.40
CA ALA A 365 -11.82 -4.05 -2.64
C ALA A 365 -11.57 -3.43 -4.02
N ALA A 366 -12.37 -3.77 -5.03
CA ALA A 366 -12.27 -3.18 -6.37
C ALA A 366 -12.66 -1.68 -6.38
N THR A 367 -13.65 -1.29 -5.58
CA THR A 367 -14.04 0.11 -5.40
C THR A 367 -12.91 0.91 -4.73
N LEU A 368 -12.26 0.33 -3.71
CA LEU A 368 -11.10 0.93 -3.06
C LEU A 368 -9.88 1.01 -3.98
N LEU A 369 -9.70 0.02 -4.87
CA LEU A 369 -8.60 -0.01 -5.84
C LEU A 369 -8.63 1.20 -6.80
N ILE A 370 -9.81 1.75 -7.09
CA ILE A 370 -9.93 2.95 -7.92
C ILE A 370 -9.17 4.11 -7.29
N ILE A 371 -9.35 4.33 -5.96
CA ILE A 371 -8.61 5.35 -5.20
C ILE A 371 -7.10 5.10 -5.30
N GLY A 372 -6.66 3.85 -5.10
CA GLY A 372 -5.26 3.48 -5.24
C GLY A 372 -4.71 3.81 -6.62
N THR A 373 -5.49 3.51 -7.67
CA THR A 373 -5.09 3.70 -9.06
C THR A 373 -4.94 5.17 -9.44
N ILE A 374 -5.91 6.01 -9.10
CA ILE A 374 -5.84 7.46 -9.43
C ILE A 374 -4.76 8.18 -8.63
N CYS A 375 -4.45 7.69 -7.41
CA CYS A 375 -3.46 8.27 -6.52
C CYS A 375 -2.05 7.65 -6.68
N ASP A 376 -1.82 6.74 -7.63
CA ASP A 376 -0.56 5.99 -7.74
C ASP A 376 0.66 6.90 -8.00
N ILE A 377 0.53 7.91 -8.86
CA ILE A 377 1.61 8.84 -9.18
C ILE A 377 2.07 9.62 -7.93
N PRO A 378 1.21 10.40 -7.23
CA PRO A 378 1.61 11.13 -6.04
C PRO A 378 2.07 10.19 -4.90
N ALA A 379 1.44 9.02 -4.75
CA ALA A 379 1.84 8.05 -3.76
C ALA A 379 3.24 7.47 -4.04
N THR A 380 3.54 7.09 -5.28
CA THR A 380 4.85 6.57 -5.66
C THR A 380 5.94 7.63 -5.52
N LEU A 381 5.68 8.88 -5.90
CA LEU A 381 6.60 9.99 -5.68
C LEU A 381 6.98 10.11 -4.19
N LEU A 382 5.98 10.04 -3.32
CA LEU A 382 6.21 10.15 -1.88
C LEU A 382 6.89 8.90 -1.30
N ASN A 383 6.53 7.70 -1.74
CA ASN A 383 7.21 6.46 -1.35
C ASN A 383 8.71 6.52 -1.65
N VAL A 384 9.08 7.00 -2.83
CA VAL A 384 10.47 7.12 -3.28
C VAL A 384 11.22 8.19 -2.50
N SER A 385 10.58 9.34 -2.24
CA SER A 385 11.19 10.41 -1.44
C SER A 385 11.42 9.98 0.01
N GLY A 386 10.48 9.28 0.62
CA GLY A 386 10.63 8.68 1.95
C GLY A 386 11.77 7.67 2.00
N ASN A 387 11.94 6.86 0.93
CA ASN A 387 13.06 5.92 0.82
C ASN A 387 14.43 6.60 0.65
N LEU A 388 14.50 7.86 0.24
CA LEU A 388 15.73 8.66 0.30
C LEU A 388 15.95 9.22 1.70
N VAL A 389 14.90 9.63 2.39
CA VAL A 389 14.97 10.22 3.74
C VAL A 389 15.28 9.19 4.83
N ALA A 390 14.70 8.00 4.74
CA ALA A 390 14.84 6.97 5.76
C ALA A 390 16.31 6.59 6.06
N PRO A 391 17.19 6.31 5.07
CA PRO A 391 18.60 6.04 5.36
C PRO A 391 19.35 7.24 5.94
N LEU A 392 18.93 8.49 5.67
CA LEU A 392 19.48 9.69 6.30
C LEU A 392 19.16 9.70 7.80
N LEU A 393 17.91 9.43 8.16
CA LEU A 393 17.48 9.34 9.57
C LEU A 393 18.19 8.20 10.29
N VAL A 394 18.28 7.02 9.66
CA VAL A 394 19.00 5.87 10.22
C VAL A 394 20.47 6.22 10.46
N HIS A 395 21.13 6.83 9.47
CA HIS A 395 22.52 7.26 9.58
C HIS A 395 22.70 8.27 10.73
N ARG A 396 21.77 9.21 10.88
CA ARG A 396 21.80 10.23 11.94
C ARG A 396 21.57 9.67 13.35
N LEU A 397 20.73 8.63 13.48
CA LEU A 397 20.38 8.00 14.75
C LEU A 397 21.36 6.92 15.20
N LEU A 398 22.23 6.46 14.30
CA LEU A 398 23.30 5.55 14.68
C LEU A 398 24.32 6.29 15.54
N PRO A 399 24.73 5.73 16.72
CA PRO A 399 25.81 6.31 17.49
C PRO A 399 27.10 6.29 16.68
N GLU A 400 27.75 7.45 16.59
CA GLU A 400 29.10 7.55 16.03
C GLU A 400 29.98 6.54 16.77
N LYS A 401 30.54 5.57 16.05
CA LYS A 401 31.68 4.81 16.58
C LYS A 401 32.87 5.75 16.50
N HIS A 402 33.27 6.31 17.64
CA HIS A 402 34.61 6.84 17.83
C HIS A 402 35.67 5.77 17.62
#